data_df08788e38bd86a971fcaa5effe97727
#
_entry.id   df08788e38bd86a971fcaa5effe97727
#
_cell.length_a   1.000
_cell.length_b   1.000
_cell.length_c   1.000
_cell.angle_alpha   90.00
_cell.angle_beta   90.00
_cell.angle_gamma   90.00
#
_symmetry.space_group_name_H-M   'P 1'
#
loop_
_entity.id
_entity.type
_entity.pdbx_description
1 polymer ?
#
loop_
_entity_poly.entity_id
_entity_poly.type
_entity_poly.pdbx_seq_one_letter_code
_entity_poly.pdbx_strand_id
1 'polypeptide(L)'
;MTGHACAPAGERPAAGGGPPGAARTLADASLGAAGFPARDWWTALGDPQLDALISEGLASHPSLEAADARLRQARSQVGGARADQLPNLSVSGGYTGLRLPESMLGEETGGHYAGSGQVAFNFSYGVDLWGGKRAAWEAAVDGAHAATVEAQAARLNLSTGITQAYADLAYAWQLNDVAEEELARSQKSLELTRQRRRAGIDSDLQVRQAEARVPAAQQQVQAAQQRIDAARTALAALVGKGPDRGLSIQRPQALNPMALQLPGVLPSELLGRRPDIVAARWRVEAADKQIKVAKTKFYPSLNLTALAGVVAPNVGDLLQSSSSFAYIGPALSLPIFEGGKLRANLANTDAQYDLAVANYNQAVLDALRDVADQVNAVRSLAQQAQSQQQAVDTARAAHGLAEQRYRAGIGSYLDVLTAQSTLLQSQQQLAGLQSQQVQSSVRLSKALGGGFQPADADRAPIASHSDSSHS
;
A
#
# COMPACT_ATOMS: atom_id res chain seq x y z
N MET A 1 -28.76 5.77 48.83
CA MET A 1 -27.42 6.25 49.14
C MET A 1 -26.50 5.04 49.24
N THR A 2 -25.91 4.64 48.14
CA THR A 2 -24.82 3.65 48.11
C THR A 2 -23.77 4.21 47.19
N GLY A 3 -22.68 4.65 47.84
CA GLY A 3 -21.53 5.22 47.13
C GLY A 3 -20.82 4.15 46.30
N HIS A 4 -20.80 4.32 45.01
CA HIS A 4 -19.87 3.60 44.15
C HIS A 4 -18.52 4.34 44.16
N ALA A 5 -17.57 3.74 44.87
CA ALA A 5 -16.19 4.12 44.87
C ALA A 5 -15.67 4.06 43.43
N CYS A 6 -15.07 5.16 42.97
CA CYS A 6 -14.33 5.26 41.72
C CYS A 6 -13.14 4.31 41.80
N ALA A 7 -13.13 3.25 41.00
CA ALA A 7 -11.95 2.42 40.83
C ALA A 7 -10.83 3.28 40.21
N PRO A 8 -9.56 3.18 40.64
CA PRO A 8 -8.46 3.90 40.05
C PRO A 8 -8.29 3.44 38.61
N ALA A 9 -8.00 4.39 37.74
CA ALA A 9 -7.64 4.14 36.36
C ALA A 9 -6.54 3.06 36.32
N GLY A 10 -6.86 1.90 35.71
CA GLY A 10 -5.93 0.81 35.57
C GLY A 10 -4.66 1.33 34.90
N GLU A 11 -3.53 0.95 35.48
CA GLU A 11 -2.22 1.19 34.88
C GLU A 11 -2.26 0.70 33.45
N ARG A 12 -1.98 1.62 32.51
CA ARG A 12 -1.82 1.30 31.09
C ARG A 12 -0.79 0.17 30.99
N PRO A 13 -1.07 -0.93 30.28
CA PRO A 13 -0.04 -1.91 30.02
C PRO A 13 1.11 -1.18 29.36
N ALA A 14 2.24 -1.14 30.03
CA ALA A 14 3.47 -0.67 29.47
C ALA A 14 3.66 -1.43 28.14
N ALA A 15 4.12 -0.75 27.10
CA ALA A 15 4.56 -1.34 25.84
C ALA A 15 5.81 -2.23 26.06
N GLY A 16 5.70 -3.15 26.99
CA GLY A 16 6.75 -3.98 27.57
C GLY A 16 6.67 -5.44 27.19
N GLY A 17 6.40 -5.72 25.91
CA GLY A 17 6.86 -6.94 25.29
C GLY A 17 8.12 -6.58 24.52
N GLY A 18 9.30 -7.07 24.92
CA GLY A 18 10.49 -7.00 24.09
C GLY A 18 10.20 -7.54 22.70
N PRO A 19 10.93 -7.13 21.65
CA PRO A 19 10.66 -7.54 20.28
C PRO A 19 10.52 -9.06 20.23
N PRO A 20 9.44 -9.60 19.61
CA PRO A 20 9.23 -11.04 19.54
C PRO A 20 10.44 -11.69 18.89
N GLY A 21 11.00 -12.72 19.56
CA GLY A 21 12.28 -13.31 19.23
C GLY A 21 12.27 -14.02 17.86
N ALA A 22 12.85 -13.39 16.85
CA ALA A 22 13.18 -14.02 15.57
C ALA A 22 14.64 -14.50 15.51
N ALA A 23 15.39 -14.33 16.58
CA ALA A 23 16.84 -14.60 16.62
C ALA A 23 17.22 -16.05 16.27
N ARG A 24 16.42 -17.04 16.65
CA ARG A 24 16.70 -18.45 16.33
C ARG A 24 16.40 -18.81 14.87
N THR A 25 15.32 -18.28 14.31
CA THR A 25 14.90 -18.55 12.93
C THR A 25 15.85 -17.89 11.92
N LEU A 26 16.50 -16.81 12.31
CA LEU A 26 17.45 -16.07 11.47
C LEU A 26 18.92 -16.36 11.80
N ALA A 27 19.21 -17.17 12.83
CA ALA A 27 20.58 -17.47 13.29
C ALA A 27 21.47 -18.14 12.23
N ASP A 28 20.89 -18.98 11.37
CA ASP A 28 21.59 -19.66 10.28
C ASP A 28 21.62 -18.85 8.96
N ALA A 29 21.04 -17.65 8.96
CA ALA A 29 21.17 -16.75 7.84
C ALA A 29 22.61 -16.23 7.81
N SER A 30 23.35 -16.43 6.72
CA SER A 30 24.66 -15.81 6.53
C SER A 30 24.49 -14.29 6.58
N LEU A 31 24.65 -13.74 7.80
CA LEU A 31 24.61 -12.32 8.06
C LEU A 31 25.90 -11.74 7.51
N GLY A 32 25.84 -11.19 6.30
CA GLY A 32 26.96 -10.51 5.65
C GLY A 32 26.96 -9.03 5.97
N ALA A 33 28.05 -8.33 5.64
CA ALA A 33 28.17 -6.87 5.70
C ALA A 33 27.30 -6.15 4.62
N ALA A 34 26.29 -6.81 4.09
CA ALA A 34 25.40 -6.22 3.06
C ALA A 34 24.46 -5.19 3.68
N GLY A 35 24.34 -4.07 3.02
CA GLY A 35 23.38 -3.03 3.36
C GLY A 35 21.92 -3.42 3.01
N PHE A 36 20.98 -2.65 3.53
CA PHE A 36 19.58 -2.73 3.09
C PHE A 36 19.44 -2.40 1.61
N PRO A 37 18.38 -2.87 0.93
CA PRO A 37 18.15 -2.59 -0.48
C PRO A 37 18.22 -1.08 -0.81
N ALA A 38 18.80 -0.73 -1.95
CA ALA A 38 18.77 0.63 -2.48
C ALA A 38 17.36 0.99 -2.97
N ARG A 39 17.11 2.28 -3.25
CA ARG A 39 15.79 2.74 -3.76
C ARG A 39 15.42 2.12 -5.11
N ASP A 40 16.42 1.87 -5.93
CA ASP A 40 16.36 1.29 -7.25
C ASP A 40 16.77 -0.19 -7.25
N TRP A 41 16.41 -0.90 -6.16
CA TRP A 41 16.78 -2.30 -5.91
C TRP A 41 16.53 -3.24 -7.09
N TRP A 42 15.56 -2.93 -7.95
CA TRP A 42 15.20 -3.76 -9.11
C TRP A 42 16.27 -3.76 -10.20
N THR A 43 17.14 -2.74 -10.26
CA THR A 43 18.25 -2.66 -11.23
C THR A 43 19.24 -3.83 -11.07
N ALA A 44 19.32 -4.42 -9.88
CA ALA A 44 20.13 -5.62 -9.61
C ALA A 44 19.64 -6.86 -10.38
N LEU A 45 18.42 -6.87 -10.92
CA LEU A 45 17.91 -7.94 -11.80
C LEU A 45 18.53 -7.89 -13.21
N GLY A 46 19.13 -6.77 -13.60
CA GLY A 46 19.99 -6.64 -14.80
C GLY A 46 19.26 -6.45 -16.12
N ASP A 47 17.98 -6.04 -16.13
CA ASP A 47 17.23 -5.81 -17.37
C ASP A 47 16.81 -4.33 -17.53
N PRO A 48 17.40 -3.57 -18.48
CA PRO A 48 17.07 -2.17 -18.71
C PRO A 48 15.60 -1.92 -19.11
N GLN A 49 14.93 -2.91 -19.71
CA GLN A 49 13.51 -2.79 -20.05
C GLN A 49 12.66 -2.73 -18.78
N LEU A 50 13.00 -3.50 -17.75
CA LEU A 50 12.35 -3.43 -16.45
C LEU A 50 12.52 -2.05 -15.82
N ASP A 51 13.74 -1.48 -15.86
CA ASP A 51 14.03 -0.15 -15.32
C ASP A 51 13.17 0.93 -16.01
N ALA A 52 13.03 0.85 -17.32
CA ALA A 52 12.20 1.76 -18.10
C ALA A 52 10.71 1.62 -17.74
N LEU A 53 10.20 0.40 -17.61
CA LEU A 53 8.80 0.12 -17.24
C LEU A 53 8.48 0.63 -15.82
N ILE A 54 9.36 0.41 -14.85
CA ILE A 54 9.18 0.92 -13.49
C ILE A 54 9.20 2.45 -13.49
N SER A 55 10.13 3.06 -14.20
CA SER A 55 10.21 4.53 -14.33
C SER A 55 8.93 5.10 -14.95
N GLU A 56 8.39 4.47 -15.98
CA GLU A 56 7.14 4.84 -16.63
C GLU A 56 5.95 4.73 -15.66
N GLY A 57 5.84 3.61 -14.92
CA GLY A 57 4.79 3.39 -13.93
C GLY A 57 4.86 4.39 -12.78
N LEU A 58 6.05 4.65 -12.26
CA LEU A 58 6.25 5.61 -11.16
C LEU A 58 5.97 7.07 -11.57
N ALA A 59 6.01 7.39 -12.87
CA ALA A 59 5.75 8.74 -13.36
C ALA A 59 4.26 9.11 -13.40
N SER A 60 3.36 8.16 -13.69
CA SER A 60 1.96 8.51 -14.04
C SER A 60 0.91 7.46 -13.67
N HIS A 61 1.21 6.52 -12.75
CA HIS A 61 0.22 5.50 -12.40
C HIS A 61 -0.89 6.07 -11.48
N PRO A 62 -2.18 5.81 -11.78
CA PRO A 62 -3.32 6.37 -11.02
C PRO A 62 -3.30 6.04 -9.52
N SER A 63 -2.73 4.91 -9.09
CA SER A 63 -2.61 4.59 -7.66
C SER A 63 -1.67 5.54 -6.91
N LEU A 64 -0.64 6.08 -7.58
CA LEU A 64 0.25 7.08 -7.00
C LEU A 64 -0.44 8.44 -6.92
N GLU A 65 -1.21 8.81 -7.94
CA GLU A 65 -2.03 10.03 -7.91
C GLU A 65 -3.03 9.98 -6.74
N ALA A 66 -3.64 8.81 -6.50
CA ALA A 66 -4.53 8.60 -5.34
C ALA A 66 -3.77 8.71 -4.01
N ALA A 67 -2.55 8.18 -3.91
CA ALA A 67 -1.72 8.30 -2.71
C ALA A 67 -1.31 9.76 -2.46
N ASP A 68 -0.91 10.48 -3.51
CA ASP A 68 -0.56 11.90 -3.43
C ASP A 68 -1.79 12.77 -3.10
N ALA A 69 -2.99 12.40 -3.57
CA ALA A 69 -4.24 13.07 -3.18
C ALA A 69 -4.56 12.89 -1.70
N ARG A 70 -4.37 11.67 -1.15
CA ARG A 70 -4.52 11.41 0.30
C ARG A 70 -3.52 12.22 1.12
N LEU A 71 -2.28 12.33 0.65
CA LEU A 71 -1.27 13.17 1.29
C LEU A 71 -1.68 14.65 1.29
N ARG A 72 -2.17 15.19 0.16
CA ARG A 72 -2.69 16.56 0.11
C ARG A 72 -3.89 16.74 1.05
N GLN A 73 -4.78 15.76 1.14
CA GLN A 73 -5.91 15.77 2.08
C GLN A 73 -5.41 15.85 3.53
N ALA A 74 -4.44 15.02 3.92
CA ALA A 74 -3.87 15.05 5.26
C ALA A 74 -3.19 16.40 5.58
N ARG A 75 -2.45 16.97 4.62
CA ARG A 75 -1.86 18.32 4.76
C ARG A 75 -2.92 19.42 4.91
N SER A 76 -4.04 19.30 4.19
CA SER A 76 -5.15 20.25 4.34
C SER A 76 -5.81 20.15 5.72
N GLN A 77 -5.86 18.94 6.31
CA GLN A 77 -6.31 18.75 7.70
C GLN A 77 -5.38 19.43 8.71
N VAL A 78 -4.06 19.40 8.48
CA VAL A 78 -3.10 20.19 9.29
C VAL A 78 -3.40 21.68 9.20
N GLY A 79 -3.65 22.19 7.98
CA GLY A 79 -4.06 23.58 7.75
C GLY A 79 -5.35 23.95 8.48
N GLY A 80 -6.38 23.09 8.42
CA GLY A 80 -7.62 23.25 9.16
C GLY A 80 -7.43 23.30 10.66
N ALA A 81 -6.71 22.31 11.22
CA ALA A 81 -6.42 22.27 12.66
C ALA A 81 -5.56 23.45 13.14
N ARG A 82 -4.69 24.02 12.28
CA ARG A 82 -3.98 25.25 12.55
C ARG A 82 -4.90 26.46 12.54
N ALA A 83 -5.83 26.53 11.57
CA ALA A 83 -6.80 27.62 11.48
C ALA A 83 -7.72 27.67 12.71
N ASP A 84 -8.05 26.52 13.33
CA ASP A 84 -8.81 26.46 14.58
C ASP A 84 -8.10 27.13 15.77
N GLN A 85 -6.79 27.34 15.68
CA GLN A 85 -6.00 28.08 16.68
C GLN A 85 -6.02 29.60 16.46
N LEU A 86 -6.50 30.06 15.31
CA LEU A 86 -6.54 31.48 14.93
C LEU A 86 -7.90 32.08 15.20
N PRO A 87 -8.00 33.42 15.29
CA PRO A 87 -9.27 34.12 15.38
C PRO A 87 -10.06 33.95 14.07
N ASN A 88 -11.39 33.87 14.20
CA ASN A 88 -12.33 33.88 13.09
C ASN A 88 -13.04 35.24 13.01
N LEU A 89 -13.10 35.78 11.80
CA LEU A 89 -13.87 36.99 11.48
C LEU A 89 -14.84 36.64 10.37
N SER A 90 -16.13 36.90 10.62
CA SER A 90 -17.20 36.66 9.63
C SER A 90 -18.13 37.85 9.56
N VAL A 91 -18.80 38.01 8.42
CA VAL A 91 -19.89 38.98 8.25
C VAL A 91 -21.17 38.18 8.14
N SER A 92 -22.19 38.62 8.88
CA SER A 92 -23.55 38.10 8.77
C SER A 92 -24.52 39.20 8.47
N GLY A 93 -25.47 38.95 7.58
CA GLY A 93 -26.59 39.85 7.28
C GLY A 93 -27.90 39.05 7.37
N GLY A 94 -28.93 39.70 7.90
CA GLY A 94 -30.23 39.05 8.01
C GLY A 94 -31.34 40.07 8.15
N TYR A 95 -32.55 39.69 7.75
CA TYR A 95 -33.77 40.40 8.02
C TYR A 95 -34.71 39.47 8.79
N THR A 96 -35.18 39.94 9.94
CA THR A 96 -36.11 39.18 10.79
C THR A 96 -37.44 39.94 10.87
N GLY A 97 -38.50 39.32 10.40
CA GLY A 97 -39.86 39.81 10.61
C GLY A 97 -40.53 39.05 11.76
N LEU A 98 -41.00 39.75 12.78
CA LEU A 98 -41.65 39.17 13.93
C LEU A 98 -43.02 39.82 14.12
N ARG A 99 -44.06 39.05 14.33
CA ARG A 99 -45.39 39.52 14.78
C ARG A 99 -45.61 39.02 16.19
N LEU A 100 -45.59 39.92 17.15
CA LEU A 100 -45.88 39.55 18.54
C LEU A 100 -47.40 39.63 18.78
N PRO A 101 -47.95 38.68 19.54
CA PRO A 101 -49.37 38.66 19.86
C PRO A 101 -49.80 39.89 20.70
N GLU A 102 -50.98 40.42 20.45
CA GLU A 102 -51.58 41.48 21.26
C GLU A 102 -51.73 41.09 22.73
N SER A 103 -51.94 39.80 22.99
CA SER A 103 -52.02 39.25 24.35
C SER A 103 -50.72 39.38 25.16
N MET A 104 -49.55 39.57 24.50
CA MET A 104 -48.25 39.75 25.14
C MET A 104 -47.85 41.21 25.36
N LEU A 105 -48.20 42.09 24.43
CA LEU A 105 -47.73 43.49 24.39
C LEU A 105 -48.85 44.53 24.49
N GLY A 106 -50.14 44.11 24.58
CA GLY A 106 -51.28 44.98 24.53
C GLY A 106 -51.63 45.43 23.12
N GLU A 107 -52.83 46.08 22.95
CA GLU A 107 -53.39 46.51 21.64
C GLU A 107 -52.58 47.60 20.94
N GLU A 108 -51.79 48.39 21.67
CA GLU A 108 -50.99 49.47 21.08
C GLU A 108 -49.69 49.00 20.41
N THR A 109 -49.11 47.90 20.86
CA THR A 109 -47.79 47.41 20.39
C THR A 109 -47.85 46.00 19.82
N GLY A 110 -48.83 45.18 20.18
CA GLY A 110 -49.03 43.81 19.67
C GLY A 110 -49.84 43.80 18.35
N GLY A 111 -49.86 42.69 17.66
CA GLY A 111 -50.63 42.48 16.44
C GLY A 111 -50.01 43.05 15.15
N HIS A 112 -48.96 43.83 15.26
CA HIS A 112 -48.26 44.41 14.11
C HIS A 112 -47.02 43.61 13.75
N TYR A 113 -46.64 43.64 12.46
CA TYR A 113 -45.35 43.13 12.02
C TYR A 113 -44.25 44.14 12.33
N ALA A 114 -43.31 43.76 13.15
CA ALA A 114 -42.05 44.49 13.33
C ALA A 114 -40.96 43.75 12.61
N GLY A 115 -40.27 44.45 11.73
CA GLY A 115 -39.10 43.90 11.01
C GLY A 115 -37.81 44.52 11.53
N SER A 116 -36.72 43.81 11.48
CA SER A 116 -35.39 44.37 11.67
C SER A 116 -34.40 43.78 10.71
N GLY A 117 -33.69 44.63 10.01
CA GLY A 117 -32.53 44.27 9.22
C GLY A 117 -31.26 44.44 10.07
N GLN A 118 -30.31 43.51 9.96
CA GLN A 118 -29.01 43.65 10.61
C GLN A 118 -27.88 43.24 9.68
N VAL A 119 -26.75 43.90 9.81
CA VAL A 119 -25.46 43.49 9.25
C VAL A 119 -24.43 43.62 10.34
N ALA A 120 -23.68 42.55 10.59
CA ALA A 120 -22.71 42.51 11.69
C ALA A 120 -21.44 41.77 11.31
N PHE A 121 -20.33 42.31 11.79
CA PHE A 121 -19.03 41.63 11.85
C PHE A 121 -18.95 40.83 13.14
N ASN A 122 -18.71 39.55 13.02
CA ASN A 122 -18.58 38.63 14.15
C ASN A 122 -17.12 38.21 14.27
N PHE A 123 -16.49 38.53 15.38
CA PHE A 123 -15.16 38.07 15.73
C PHE A 123 -15.28 37.00 16.82
N SER A 124 -14.57 35.90 16.68
CA SER A 124 -14.49 34.86 17.70
C SER A 124 -13.07 34.29 17.79
N TYR A 125 -12.58 34.14 19.01
CA TYR A 125 -11.28 33.56 19.29
C TYR A 125 -11.34 32.69 20.53
N GLY A 126 -11.24 31.38 20.35
CA GLY A 126 -11.15 30.44 21.47
C GLY A 126 -9.70 30.32 21.95
N VAL A 127 -9.46 30.77 23.16
CA VAL A 127 -8.12 30.72 23.79
C VAL A 127 -7.80 29.28 24.20
N ASP A 128 -6.67 28.73 23.75
CA ASP A 128 -6.26 27.37 24.07
C ASP A 128 -5.53 27.30 25.41
N LEU A 129 -6.27 27.40 26.50
CA LEU A 129 -5.71 27.40 27.86
C LEU A 129 -5.11 26.04 28.28
N TRP A 130 -5.66 24.96 27.75
CA TRP A 130 -5.32 23.60 28.15
C TRP A 130 -4.53 22.81 27.09
N GLY A 131 -4.21 23.46 25.99
CA GLY A 131 -3.45 22.87 24.89
C GLY A 131 -4.25 21.86 24.05
N GLY A 132 -5.61 21.93 24.06
CA GLY A 132 -6.47 21.05 23.29
C GLY A 132 -6.40 21.29 21.80
N LYS A 133 -6.44 22.56 21.37
CA LYS A 133 -6.29 22.95 19.96
C LYS A 133 -4.90 22.65 19.43
N ARG A 134 -3.87 22.90 20.26
CA ARG A 134 -2.50 22.55 19.91
C ARG A 134 -2.33 21.04 19.77
N ALA A 135 -2.87 20.23 20.69
CA ALA A 135 -2.82 18.77 20.59
C ALA A 135 -3.56 18.25 19.33
N ALA A 136 -4.69 18.87 18.96
CA ALA A 136 -5.41 18.52 17.72
C ALA A 136 -4.57 18.81 16.47
N TRP A 137 -3.88 19.95 16.44
CA TRP A 137 -2.97 20.28 15.35
C TRP A 137 -1.77 19.31 15.31
N GLU A 138 -1.15 19.01 16.45
CA GLU A 138 -0.06 18.03 16.53
C GLU A 138 -0.52 16.65 16.06
N ALA A 139 -1.73 16.20 16.43
CA ALA A 139 -2.30 14.95 15.92
C ALA A 139 -2.50 14.95 14.39
N ALA A 140 -2.94 16.07 13.83
CA ALA A 140 -3.07 16.22 12.39
C ALA A 140 -1.70 16.20 11.68
N VAL A 141 -0.65 16.78 12.29
CA VAL A 141 0.73 16.72 11.80
C VAL A 141 1.22 15.27 11.77
N ASP A 142 1.04 14.51 12.86
CA ASP A 142 1.43 13.11 12.94
C ASP A 142 0.66 12.26 11.88
N GLY A 143 -0.62 12.56 11.67
CA GLY A 143 -1.42 11.99 10.58
C GLY A 143 -0.87 12.30 9.19
N ALA A 144 -0.36 13.51 8.97
CA ALA A 144 0.25 13.89 7.70
C ALA A 144 1.62 13.21 7.49
N HIS A 145 2.40 12.96 8.56
CA HIS A 145 3.60 12.14 8.50
C HIS A 145 3.26 10.70 8.11
N ALA A 146 2.23 10.09 8.72
CA ALA A 146 1.76 8.76 8.34
C ALA A 146 1.39 8.71 6.84
N ALA A 147 0.62 9.69 6.34
CA ALA A 147 0.24 9.77 4.93
C ALA A 147 1.45 9.96 3.99
N THR A 148 2.48 10.68 4.43
CA THR A 148 3.74 10.84 3.65
C THR A 148 4.45 9.50 3.48
N VAL A 149 4.55 8.75 4.57
CA VAL A 149 5.16 7.40 4.55
C VAL A 149 4.33 6.44 3.69
N GLU A 150 2.99 6.52 3.75
CA GLU A 150 2.09 5.71 2.93
C GLU A 150 2.20 6.02 1.43
N ALA A 151 2.43 7.27 1.05
CA ALA A 151 2.70 7.62 -0.34
C ALA A 151 4.02 6.99 -0.85
N GLN A 152 5.04 6.89 0.01
CA GLN A 152 6.27 6.17 -0.33
C GLN A 152 6.05 4.64 -0.39
N ALA A 153 5.23 4.09 0.52
CA ALA A 153 4.83 2.68 0.48
C ALA A 153 4.09 2.33 -0.82
N ALA A 154 3.24 3.24 -1.33
CA ALA A 154 2.55 3.04 -2.60
C ALA A 154 3.54 2.92 -3.78
N ARG A 155 4.60 3.73 -3.80
CA ARG A 155 5.69 3.64 -4.81
C ARG A 155 6.43 2.31 -4.73
N LEU A 156 6.78 1.86 -3.52
CA LEU A 156 7.40 0.55 -3.29
C LEU A 156 6.47 -0.60 -3.74
N ASN A 157 5.19 -0.53 -3.41
CA ASN A 157 4.23 -1.54 -3.82
C ASN A 157 4.07 -1.60 -5.34
N LEU A 158 4.03 -0.46 -6.01
CA LEU A 158 3.93 -0.40 -7.46
C LEU A 158 5.18 -0.96 -8.14
N SER A 159 6.40 -0.52 -7.74
CA SER A 159 7.64 -1.05 -8.29
C SER A 159 7.78 -2.56 -8.08
N THR A 160 7.39 -3.06 -6.89
CA THR A 160 7.34 -4.49 -6.60
C THR A 160 6.34 -5.23 -7.49
N GLY A 161 5.13 -4.68 -7.67
CA GLY A 161 4.10 -5.26 -8.53
C GLY A 161 4.53 -5.35 -9.99
N ILE A 162 5.13 -4.28 -10.54
CA ILE A 162 5.69 -4.28 -11.90
C ILE A 162 6.80 -5.33 -12.04
N THR A 163 7.71 -5.41 -11.07
CA THR A 163 8.82 -6.37 -11.10
C THR A 163 8.31 -7.82 -11.05
N GLN A 164 7.31 -8.11 -10.22
CA GLN A 164 6.68 -9.44 -10.15
C GLN A 164 6.00 -9.81 -11.47
N ALA A 165 5.21 -8.90 -12.04
CA ALA A 165 4.55 -9.13 -13.32
C ALA A 165 5.56 -9.28 -14.46
N TYR A 166 6.71 -8.61 -14.39
CA TYR A 166 7.80 -8.79 -15.34
C TYR A 166 8.48 -10.16 -15.22
N ALA A 167 8.64 -10.65 -13.98
CA ALA A 167 9.11 -12.02 -13.74
C ALA A 167 8.12 -13.07 -14.23
N ASP A 168 6.81 -12.81 -14.13
CA ASP A 168 5.76 -13.67 -14.70
C ASP A 168 5.81 -13.69 -16.23
N LEU A 169 6.09 -12.55 -16.86
CA LEU A 169 6.32 -12.49 -18.30
C LEU A 169 7.56 -13.29 -18.73
N ALA A 170 8.67 -13.18 -17.97
CA ALA A 170 9.87 -13.97 -18.22
C ALA A 170 9.59 -15.47 -18.11
N TYR A 171 8.82 -15.87 -17.11
CA TYR A 171 8.36 -17.26 -16.94
C TYR A 171 7.49 -17.75 -18.10
N ALA A 172 6.56 -16.92 -18.57
CA ALA A 172 5.71 -17.26 -19.72
C ALA A 172 6.57 -17.53 -20.98
N TRP A 173 7.62 -16.76 -21.21
CA TRP A 173 8.57 -17.00 -22.28
C TRP A 173 9.37 -18.28 -22.11
N GLN A 174 9.82 -18.60 -20.88
CA GLN A 174 10.51 -19.88 -20.61
C GLN A 174 9.60 -21.08 -20.90
N LEU A 175 8.32 -20.99 -20.54
CA LEU A 175 7.35 -22.04 -20.87
C LEU A 175 7.11 -22.16 -22.38
N ASN A 176 7.13 -21.06 -23.11
CA ASN A 176 7.05 -21.09 -24.57
C ASN A 176 8.26 -21.79 -25.18
N ASP A 177 9.48 -21.51 -24.72
CA ASP A 177 10.69 -22.19 -25.19
C ASP A 177 10.59 -23.71 -24.96
N VAL A 178 10.16 -24.13 -23.76
CA VAL A 178 9.95 -25.55 -23.43
C VAL A 178 8.91 -26.19 -24.35
N ALA A 179 7.81 -25.48 -24.65
CA ALA A 179 6.76 -25.98 -25.54
C ALA A 179 7.22 -26.07 -27.00
N GLU A 180 8.00 -25.10 -27.49
CA GLU A 180 8.57 -25.14 -28.83
C GLU A 180 9.59 -26.26 -29.00
N GLU A 181 10.43 -26.48 -28.00
CA GLU A 181 11.36 -27.63 -27.96
C GLU A 181 10.59 -28.95 -28.00
N GLU A 182 9.48 -29.08 -27.25
CA GLU A 182 8.65 -30.26 -27.24
C GLU A 182 7.98 -30.51 -28.59
N LEU A 183 7.49 -29.45 -29.25
CA LEU A 183 6.92 -29.54 -30.58
C LEU A 183 7.97 -30.01 -31.59
N ALA A 184 9.18 -29.47 -31.55
CA ALA A 184 10.28 -29.87 -32.42
C ALA A 184 10.67 -31.35 -32.17
N ARG A 185 10.75 -31.80 -30.92
CA ARG A 185 10.98 -33.22 -30.56
C ARG A 185 9.89 -34.12 -31.10
N SER A 186 8.62 -33.75 -30.93
CA SER A 186 7.47 -34.53 -31.39
C SER A 186 7.42 -34.66 -32.92
N GLN A 187 7.72 -33.57 -33.66
CA GLN A 187 7.82 -33.60 -35.11
C GLN A 187 8.94 -34.52 -35.60
N LYS A 188 10.13 -34.43 -35.00
CA LYS A 188 11.28 -35.30 -35.32
C LYS A 188 10.98 -36.76 -35.00
N SER A 189 10.29 -37.05 -33.88
CA SER A 189 9.88 -38.40 -33.49
C SER A 189 8.89 -38.98 -34.50
N LEU A 190 7.92 -38.20 -34.95
CA LEU A 190 6.95 -38.61 -35.98
C LEU A 190 7.65 -38.95 -37.30
N GLU A 191 8.58 -38.11 -37.74
CA GLU A 191 9.30 -38.38 -38.98
C GLU A 191 10.12 -39.68 -38.89
N LEU A 192 10.82 -39.93 -37.79
CA LEU A 192 11.55 -41.17 -37.55
C LEU A 192 10.62 -42.39 -37.53
N THR A 193 9.46 -42.31 -36.87
CA THR A 193 8.47 -43.40 -36.80
C THR A 193 7.90 -43.68 -38.17
N ARG A 194 7.61 -42.66 -39.00
CA ARG A 194 7.17 -42.82 -40.38
C ARG A 194 8.24 -43.48 -41.27
N GLN A 195 9.49 -43.13 -41.14
CA GLN A 195 10.62 -43.76 -41.84
C GLN A 195 10.72 -45.25 -41.49
N ARG A 196 10.66 -45.59 -40.19
CA ARG A 196 10.71 -46.96 -39.72
C ARG A 196 9.51 -47.78 -40.13
N ARG A 197 8.31 -47.16 -40.19
CA ARG A 197 7.10 -47.82 -40.71
C ARG A 197 7.23 -48.15 -42.19
N ARG A 198 7.78 -47.22 -43.03
CA ARG A 198 8.09 -47.49 -44.42
C ARG A 198 9.10 -48.62 -44.62
N ALA A 199 10.04 -48.78 -43.70
CA ALA A 199 11.01 -49.90 -43.66
C ALA A 199 10.42 -51.22 -43.11
N GLY A 200 9.14 -51.23 -42.73
CA GLY A 200 8.46 -52.42 -42.18
C GLY A 200 8.83 -52.75 -40.74
N ILE A 201 9.49 -51.87 -40.02
CA ILE A 201 9.98 -52.11 -38.65
C ILE A 201 8.88 -51.73 -37.63
N ASP A 202 8.23 -50.60 -37.79
CA ASP A 202 7.17 -50.09 -36.89
C ASP A 202 5.76 -50.40 -37.45
N SER A 203 4.77 -50.47 -36.55
CA SER A 203 3.37 -50.63 -36.89
C SER A 203 2.63 -49.28 -37.04
N ASP A 204 1.38 -49.35 -37.55
CA ASP A 204 0.52 -48.16 -37.62
C ASP A 204 0.18 -47.58 -36.23
N LEU A 205 0.22 -48.39 -35.19
CA LEU A 205 0.02 -47.93 -33.82
C LEU A 205 1.03 -46.89 -33.41
N GLN A 206 2.34 -47.16 -33.59
CA GLN A 206 3.42 -46.19 -33.25
C GLN A 206 3.28 -44.90 -34.08
N VAL A 207 2.93 -45.01 -35.37
CA VAL A 207 2.69 -43.82 -36.20
C VAL A 207 1.54 -42.98 -35.66
N ARG A 208 0.40 -43.61 -35.32
CA ARG A 208 -0.74 -42.89 -34.75
C ARG A 208 -0.45 -42.25 -33.40
N GLN A 209 0.32 -42.94 -32.54
CA GLN A 209 0.79 -42.37 -31.29
C GLN A 209 1.67 -41.13 -31.51
N ALA A 210 2.61 -41.17 -32.45
CA ALA A 210 3.44 -40.05 -32.80
C ALA A 210 2.66 -38.90 -33.46
N GLU A 211 1.70 -39.22 -34.33
CA GLU A 211 0.81 -38.23 -34.94
C GLU A 211 -0.04 -37.47 -33.91
N ALA A 212 -0.53 -38.16 -32.86
CA ALA A 212 -1.30 -37.49 -31.79
C ALA A 212 -0.48 -36.53 -30.93
N ARG A 213 0.83 -36.77 -30.82
CA ARG A 213 1.73 -35.89 -30.02
C ARG A 213 1.97 -34.51 -30.63
N VAL A 214 2.02 -34.43 -31.96
CA VAL A 214 2.28 -33.15 -32.63
C VAL A 214 1.21 -32.10 -32.35
N PRO A 215 -0.11 -32.36 -32.57
CA PRO A 215 -1.13 -31.38 -32.25
C PRO A 215 -1.24 -31.09 -30.75
N ALA A 216 -0.93 -32.05 -29.87
CA ALA A 216 -0.88 -31.82 -28.44
C ALA A 216 0.25 -30.86 -28.07
N ALA A 217 1.45 -31.00 -28.62
CA ALA A 217 2.55 -30.07 -28.43
C ALA A 217 2.26 -28.69 -29.04
N GLN A 218 1.61 -28.65 -30.21
CA GLN A 218 1.19 -27.41 -30.85
C GLN A 218 0.17 -26.64 -29.99
N GLN A 219 -0.75 -27.33 -29.36
CA GLN A 219 -1.68 -26.72 -28.38
C GLN A 219 -0.94 -26.13 -27.19
N GLN A 220 0.14 -26.75 -26.69
CA GLN A 220 0.96 -26.20 -25.61
C GLN A 220 1.68 -24.91 -26.01
N VAL A 221 2.21 -24.83 -27.25
CA VAL A 221 2.79 -23.57 -27.78
C VAL A 221 1.74 -22.46 -27.83
N GLN A 222 0.55 -22.76 -28.34
CA GLN A 222 -0.55 -21.76 -28.39
C GLN A 222 -0.95 -21.30 -26.98
N ALA A 223 -1.04 -22.22 -26.03
CA ALA A 223 -1.34 -21.86 -24.63
C ALA A 223 -0.22 -21.01 -23.97
N ALA A 224 1.02 -21.30 -24.29
CA ALA A 224 2.16 -20.50 -23.82
C ALA A 224 2.14 -19.08 -24.44
N GLN A 225 1.84 -18.97 -25.73
CA GLN A 225 1.70 -17.67 -26.39
C GLN A 225 0.56 -16.83 -25.78
N GLN A 226 -0.60 -17.45 -25.50
CA GLN A 226 -1.69 -16.77 -24.80
C GLN A 226 -1.26 -16.25 -23.41
N ARG A 227 -0.42 -16.99 -22.68
CA ARG A 227 0.12 -16.53 -21.38
C ARG A 227 1.03 -15.33 -21.54
N ILE A 228 1.88 -15.30 -22.59
CA ILE A 228 2.73 -14.16 -22.90
C ILE A 228 1.87 -12.92 -23.16
N ASP A 229 0.83 -13.04 -23.98
CA ASP A 229 -0.03 -11.92 -24.33
C ASP A 229 -0.81 -11.42 -23.12
N ALA A 230 -1.31 -12.31 -22.26
CA ALA A 230 -1.95 -11.98 -21.01
C ALA A 230 -1.00 -11.27 -20.04
N ALA A 231 0.23 -11.76 -19.89
CA ALA A 231 1.26 -11.14 -19.04
C ALA A 231 1.66 -9.75 -19.53
N ARG A 232 1.80 -9.55 -20.85
CA ARG A 232 2.06 -8.25 -21.47
C ARG A 232 0.93 -7.25 -21.18
N THR A 233 -0.31 -7.68 -21.32
CA THR A 233 -1.49 -6.84 -21.05
C THR A 233 -1.59 -6.47 -19.56
N ALA A 234 -1.35 -7.43 -18.67
CA ALA A 234 -1.32 -7.19 -17.23
C ALA A 234 -0.21 -6.19 -16.84
N LEU A 235 0.97 -6.34 -17.44
CA LEU A 235 2.10 -5.44 -17.22
C LEU A 235 1.82 -4.03 -17.73
N ALA A 236 1.19 -3.90 -18.91
CA ALA A 236 0.75 -2.60 -19.43
C ALA A 236 -0.22 -1.88 -18.48
N ALA A 237 -1.17 -2.62 -17.90
CA ALA A 237 -2.08 -2.07 -16.90
C ALA A 237 -1.36 -1.62 -15.62
N LEU A 238 -0.36 -2.40 -15.15
CA LEU A 238 0.47 -2.03 -13.99
C LEU A 238 1.38 -0.83 -14.23
N VAL A 239 1.71 -0.54 -15.49
CA VAL A 239 2.44 0.70 -15.87
C VAL A 239 1.48 1.89 -16.04
N GLY A 240 0.18 1.67 -15.88
CA GLY A 240 -0.86 2.71 -16.01
C GLY A 240 -1.20 3.05 -17.45
N LYS A 241 -0.99 2.11 -18.38
CA LYS A 241 -1.24 2.29 -19.83
C LYS A 241 -2.30 1.30 -20.34
N GLY A 242 -2.84 1.60 -21.51
CA GLY A 242 -3.76 0.72 -22.20
C GLY A 242 -3.08 -0.56 -22.74
N PRO A 243 -3.89 -1.57 -23.18
CA PRO A 243 -3.38 -2.85 -23.66
C PRO A 243 -2.34 -2.77 -24.80
N ASP A 244 -2.44 -1.74 -25.67
CA ASP A 244 -1.53 -1.54 -26.80
C ASP A 244 -0.08 -1.32 -26.37
N ARG A 245 0.14 -0.77 -25.15
CA ARG A 245 1.49 -0.66 -24.57
C ARG A 245 2.12 -2.04 -24.37
N GLY A 246 1.32 -3.06 -24.08
CA GLY A 246 1.76 -4.45 -23.93
C GLY A 246 2.42 -4.99 -25.21
N LEU A 247 1.95 -4.59 -26.39
CA LEU A 247 2.49 -5.05 -27.67
C LEU A 247 3.95 -4.63 -27.91
N SER A 248 4.37 -3.52 -27.30
CA SER A 248 5.75 -3.02 -27.40
C SER A 248 6.71 -3.61 -26.37
N ILE A 249 6.21 -4.39 -25.41
CA ILE A 249 7.03 -5.07 -24.39
C ILE A 249 7.70 -6.27 -25.05
N GLN A 250 9.02 -6.23 -25.10
CA GLN A 250 9.82 -7.29 -25.68
C GLN A 250 10.01 -8.45 -24.69
N ARG A 251 10.59 -9.56 -25.19
CA ARG A 251 10.99 -10.68 -24.35
C ARG A 251 11.99 -10.19 -23.27
N PRO A 252 11.75 -10.49 -21.99
CA PRO A 252 12.69 -10.18 -20.91
C PRO A 252 14.05 -10.86 -21.14
N GLN A 253 15.12 -10.18 -20.73
CA GLN A 253 16.42 -10.82 -20.60
C GLN A 253 16.41 -11.82 -19.42
N ALA A 254 17.43 -12.65 -19.31
CA ALA A 254 17.55 -13.57 -18.18
C ALA A 254 17.69 -12.77 -16.89
N LEU A 255 16.66 -12.87 -16.04
CA LEU A 255 16.66 -12.19 -14.74
C LEU A 255 17.55 -12.97 -13.79
N ASN A 256 18.53 -12.28 -13.19
CA ASN A 256 19.36 -12.86 -12.16
C ASN A 256 18.66 -12.73 -10.80
N PRO A 257 18.38 -13.86 -10.09
CA PRO A 257 17.91 -13.76 -8.71
C PRO A 257 18.92 -12.93 -7.93
N MET A 258 18.43 -11.87 -7.25
CA MET A 258 19.32 -11.01 -6.48
C MET A 258 20.06 -11.84 -5.42
N ALA A 259 21.39 -11.75 -5.40
CA ALA A 259 22.21 -12.29 -4.33
C ALA A 259 22.04 -11.41 -3.09
N LEU A 260 20.90 -11.56 -2.40
CA LEU A 260 20.60 -10.82 -1.19
C LEU A 260 21.37 -11.46 -0.02
N GLN A 261 22.40 -10.72 0.41
CA GLN A 261 23.01 -10.97 1.71
C GLN A 261 22.16 -10.26 2.76
N LEU A 262 21.82 -10.96 3.84
CA LEU A 262 21.01 -10.38 4.90
C LEU A 262 21.86 -9.44 5.75
N PRO A 263 21.32 -8.24 6.14
CA PRO A 263 22.02 -7.35 7.08
C PRO A 263 22.24 -8.04 8.42
N GLY A 264 23.41 -7.81 9.03
CA GLY A 264 23.80 -8.45 10.30
C GLY A 264 22.98 -8.06 11.53
N VAL A 265 22.13 -7.02 11.45
CA VAL A 265 21.33 -6.48 12.57
C VAL A 265 19.88 -6.33 12.10
N LEU A 266 19.17 -7.45 12.00
CA LEU A 266 17.81 -7.48 11.42
C LEU A 266 16.68 -6.95 12.32
N PRO A 267 16.55 -7.26 13.64
CA PRO A 267 15.28 -6.97 14.33
C PRO A 267 15.05 -5.49 14.64
N SER A 268 16.07 -4.74 15.05
CA SER A 268 15.89 -3.34 15.48
C SER A 268 15.89 -2.35 14.31
N GLU A 269 16.65 -2.60 13.27
CA GLU A 269 16.72 -1.71 12.11
C GLU A 269 15.50 -1.85 11.17
N LEU A 270 14.88 -3.03 11.10
CA LEU A 270 13.64 -3.22 10.35
C LEU A 270 12.52 -2.31 10.81
N LEU A 271 12.43 -2.01 12.12
CA LEU A 271 11.39 -1.14 12.69
C LEU A 271 11.43 0.28 12.10
N GLY A 272 12.61 0.76 11.71
CA GLY A 272 12.77 2.08 11.10
C GLY A 272 12.77 2.08 9.57
N ARG A 273 12.92 0.92 8.93
CA ARG A 273 13.13 0.83 7.47
C ARG A 273 11.93 0.29 6.69
N ARG A 274 10.86 -0.10 7.38
CA ARG A 274 9.61 -0.51 6.74
C ARG A 274 8.56 0.60 6.81
N PRO A 275 8.04 1.05 5.68
CA PRO A 275 7.09 2.15 5.66
C PRO A 275 5.77 1.83 6.37
N ASP A 276 5.31 0.57 6.34
CA ASP A 276 4.10 0.13 7.05
C ASP A 276 4.22 0.26 8.58
N ILE A 277 5.37 -0.11 9.15
CA ILE A 277 5.65 0.02 10.58
C ILE A 277 5.78 1.50 10.98
N VAL A 278 6.51 2.29 10.18
CA VAL A 278 6.70 3.72 10.45
C VAL A 278 5.38 4.48 10.37
N ALA A 279 4.53 4.20 9.39
CA ALA A 279 3.19 4.79 9.30
C ALA A 279 2.30 4.41 10.50
N ALA A 280 2.32 3.13 10.92
CA ALA A 280 1.58 2.67 12.09
C ALA A 280 2.05 3.37 13.38
N ARG A 281 3.36 3.60 13.56
CA ARG A 281 3.90 4.36 14.69
C ARG A 281 3.34 5.79 14.72
N TRP A 282 3.38 6.51 13.59
CA TRP A 282 2.82 7.86 13.51
C TRP A 282 1.33 7.91 13.85
N ARG A 283 0.58 6.86 13.50
CA ARG A 283 -0.84 6.75 13.88
C ARG A 283 -1.04 6.56 15.38
N VAL A 284 -0.15 5.82 16.06
CA VAL A 284 -0.18 5.70 17.53
C VAL A 284 0.08 7.07 18.17
N GLU A 285 1.08 7.81 17.69
CA GLU A 285 1.39 9.16 18.18
C GLU A 285 0.22 10.12 17.98
N ALA A 286 -0.42 10.11 16.81
CA ALA A 286 -1.62 10.89 16.53
C ALA A 286 -2.79 10.53 17.48
N ALA A 287 -3.01 9.25 17.75
CA ALA A 287 -4.07 8.79 18.65
C ALA A 287 -3.82 9.19 20.10
N ASP A 288 -2.56 9.17 20.59
CA ASP A 288 -2.22 9.69 21.92
C ASP A 288 -2.58 11.17 22.07
N LYS A 289 -2.26 11.99 21.05
CA LYS A 289 -2.63 13.40 21.02
C LYS A 289 -4.13 13.62 21.06
N GLN A 290 -4.92 12.75 20.40
CA GLN A 290 -6.40 12.81 20.45
C GLN A 290 -6.95 12.55 21.85
N ILE A 291 -6.31 11.70 22.66
CA ILE A 291 -6.67 11.52 24.08
C ILE A 291 -6.53 12.84 24.83
N LYS A 292 -5.43 13.58 24.60
CA LYS A 292 -5.23 14.91 25.18
C LYS A 292 -6.35 15.87 24.77
N VAL A 293 -6.73 15.88 23.49
CA VAL A 293 -7.86 16.68 22.98
C VAL A 293 -9.15 16.32 23.72
N ALA A 294 -9.46 15.02 23.90
CA ALA A 294 -10.65 14.58 24.60
C ALA A 294 -10.65 14.99 26.08
N LYS A 295 -9.49 14.93 26.75
CA LYS A 295 -9.33 15.34 28.16
C LYS A 295 -9.54 16.85 28.33
N THR A 296 -9.11 17.70 27.40
CA THR A 296 -9.27 19.15 27.52
C THR A 296 -10.74 19.58 27.47
N LYS A 297 -11.65 18.78 26.89
CA LYS A 297 -13.09 19.07 26.88
C LYS A 297 -13.77 19.01 28.25
N PHE A 298 -13.11 18.48 29.28
CA PHE A 298 -13.60 18.49 30.67
C PHE A 298 -13.29 19.79 31.41
N TYR A 299 -12.42 20.64 30.86
CA TYR A 299 -12.02 21.89 31.47
C TYR A 299 -12.80 23.10 30.92
N PRO A 300 -12.82 24.23 31.65
CA PRO A 300 -13.47 25.43 31.17
C PRO A 300 -12.87 25.93 29.86
N SER A 301 -13.70 26.29 28.90
CA SER A 301 -13.28 26.96 27.67
C SER A 301 -13.47 28.46 27.76
N LEU A 302 -12.49 29.22 27.30
CA LEU A 302 -12.53 30.66 27.23
C LEU A 302 -12.60 31.11 25.77
N ASN A 303 -13.68 31.79 25.41
CA ASN A 303 -13.86 32.37 24.09
C ASN A 303 -13.93 33.90 24.21
N LEU A 304 -13.15 34.60 23.40
CA LEU A 304 -13.25 36.02 23.19
C LEU A 304 -14.17 36.27 21.99
N THR A 305 -15.26 36.97 22.20
CA THR A 305 -16.23 37.34 21.14
C THR A 305 -16.34 38.82 21.03
N ALA A 306 -16.39 39.32 19.81
CA ALA A 306 -16.75 40.71 19.52
C ALA A 306 -17.76 40.75 18.35
N LEU A 307 -18.68 41.64 18.45
CA LEU A 307 -19.71 41.87 17.46
C LEU A 307 -19.85 43.38 17.23
N ALA A 308 -19.77 43.79 15.99
CA ALA A 308 -19.97 45.22 15.61
C ALA A 308 -20.76 45.28 14.33
N GLY A 309 -21.77 46.14 14.31
CA GLY A 309 -22.64 46.18 13.14
C GLY A 309 -23.70 47.28 13.21
N VAL A 310 -24.68 47.15 12.36
CA VAL A 310 -25.86 48.02 12.28
C VAL A 310 -27.13 47.18 12.35
N VAL A 311 -28.14 47.70 13.06
CA VAL A 311 -29.48 47.11 13.16
C VAL A 311 -30.51 48.20 13.04
N ALA A 312 -31.51 48.03 12.18
CA ALA A 312 -32.57 49.00 11.99
C ALA A 312 -33.90 48.32 11.61
N PRO A 313 -35.06 48.94 11.96
CA PRO A 313 -36.36 48.41 11.56
C PRO A 313 -36.54 48.39 10.03
N ASN A 314 -35.97 49.37 9.34
CA ASN A 314 -36.05 49.49 7.87
C ASN A 314 -34.66 49.41 7.27
N VAL A 315 -34.55 48.80 6.09
CA VAL A 315 -33.28 48.67 5.39
C VAL A 315 -32.63 50.04 5.08
N GLY A 316 -33.45 51.08 4.82
CA GLY A 316 -32.94 52.43 4.57
C GLY A 316 -32.27 53.10 5.77
N ASP A 317 -32.61 52.67 6.97
CA ASP A 317 -32.09 53.26 8.22
C ASP A 317 -30.80 52.57 8.71
N LEU A 318 -30.40 51.50 8.06
CA LEU A 318 -29.19 50.74 8.41
C LEU A 318 -27.89 51.58 8.36
N LEU A 319 -27.85 52.58 7.48
CA LEU A 319 -26.66 53.44 7.32
C LEU A 319 -26.65 54.67 8.26
N GLN A 320 -27.65 54.81 9.14
CA GLN A 320 -27.66 55.87 10.14
C GLN A 320 -26.72 55.52 11.31
N SER A 321 -26.04 56.53 11.83
CA SER A 321 -25.12 56.35 12.98
C SER A 321 -25.83 55.83 14.23
N SER A 322 -27.14 56.14 14.38
CA SER A 322 -28.00 55.66 15.47
C SER A 322 -28.31 54.15 15.41
N SER A 323 -28.07 53.51 14.27
CA SER A 323 -28.28 52.05 14.07
C SER A 323 -27.08 51.21 14.42
N SER A 324 -25.94 51.84 14.76
CA SER A 324 -24.70 51.11 15.08
C SER A 324 -24.74 50.52 16.49
N PHE A 325 -24.19 49.33 16.61
CA PHE A 325 -23.93 48.66 17.87
C PHE A 325 -22.58 47.96 17.88
N ALA A 326 -22.00 47.81 19.07
CA ALA A 326 -20.78 47.04 19.27
C ALA A 326 -20.83 46.34 20.62
N TYR A 327 -20.31 45.15 20.64
CA TYR A 327 -20.14 44.32 21.85
C TYR A 327 -18.79 43.63 21.80
N ILE A 328 -18.09 43.55 22.93
CA ILE A 328 -16.90 42.76 23.11
C ILE A 328 -16.94 42.15 24.52
N GLY A 329 -16.61 40.87 24.63
CA GLY A 329 -16.56 40.22 25.93
C GLY A 329 -15.94 38.84 25.90
N PRO A 330 -15.30 38.44 27.00
CA PRO A 330 -14.93 37.06 27.22
C PRO A 330 -16.15 36.23 27.61
N ALA A 331 -16.26 35.02 27.07
CA ALA A 331 -17.26 34.02 27.44
C ALA A 331 -16.57 32.78 28.01
N LEU A 332 -16.85 32.47 29.27
CA LEU A 332 -16.35 31.26 29.94
C LEU A 332 -17.47 30.21 29.94
N SER A 333 -17.16 29.01 29.48
CA SER A 333 -18.10 27.88 29.49
C SER A 333 -17.44 26.65 30.12
N LEU A 334 -18.14 26.05 31.09
CA LEU A 334 -17.74 24.80 31.74
C LEU A 334 -18.91 23.81 31.68
N PRO A 335 -18.74 22.65 31.02
CA PRO A 335 -19.79 21.65 31.04
C PRO A 335 -19.86 20.97 32.42
N ILE A 336 -21.00 21.16 33.13
CA ILE A 336 -21.22 20.56 34.47
C ILE A 336 -21.88 19.18 34.34
N PHE A 337 -22.83 19.06 33.40
CA PHE A 337 -23.54 17.82 33.16
C PHE A 337 -23.92 17.67 31.69
N GLU A 338 -23.43 16.61 31.05
CA GLU A 338 -23.70 16.26 29.65
C GLU A 338 -24.17 14.81 29.48
N GLY A 339 -24.83 14.24 30.47
CA GLY A 339 -25.39 12.87 30.38
C GLY A 339 -24.34 11.77 30.08
N GLY A 340 -23.07 11.99 30.44
CA GLY A 340 -22.01 11.03 30.21
C GLY A 340 -21.28 11.16 28.86
N LYS A 341 -21.66 12.10 27.98
CA LYS A 341 -21.10 12.30 26.64
C LYS A 341 -19.58 12.47 26.64
N LEU A 342 -19.03 13.30 27.53
CA LEU A 342 -17.58 13.53 27.63
C LEU A 342 -16.82 12.26 28.02
N ARG A 343 -17.36 11.48 28.97
CA ARG A 343 -16.76 10.20 29.39
C ARG A 343 -16.78 9.17 28.26
N ALA A 344 -17.92 9.07 27.55
CA ALA A 344 -18.03 8.19 26.39
C ALA A 344 -17.07 8.59 25.28
N ASN A 345 -16.92 9.90 25.01
CA ASN A 345 -15.95 10.39 24.03
C ASN A 345 -14.50 10.08 24.42
N LEU A 346 -14.14 10.24 25.70
CA LEU A 346 -12.79 9.87 26.17
C LEU A 346 -12.56 8.36 26.06
N ALA A 347 -13.52 7.54 26.51
CA ALA A 347 -13.42 6.08 26.40
C ALA A 347 -13.29 5.61 24.93
N ASN A 348 -14.02 6.25 24.00
CA ASN A 348 -13.87 5.98 22.58
C ASN A 348 -12.47 6.34 22.07
N THR A 349 -11.90 7.46 22.51
CA THR A 349 -10.56 7.90 22.10
C THR A 349 -9.47 6.99 22.70
N ASP A 350 -9.63 6.56 23.95
CA ASP A 350 -8.73 5.57 24.58
C ASP A 350 -8.77 4.24 23.81
N ALA A 351 -9.96 3.75 23.43
CA ALA A 351 -10.09 2.54 22.61
C ALA A 351 -9.48 2.69 21.21
N GLN A 352 -9.55 3.88 20.60
CA GLN A 352 -8.87 4.15 19.31
C GLN A 352 -7.34 4.11 19.44
N TYR A 353 -6.80 4.59 20.56
CA TYR A 353 -5.37 4.46 20.87
C TYR A 353 -4.96 2.99 21.04
N ASP A 354 -5.72 2.21 21.82
CA ASP A 354 -5.46 0.78 22.01
C ASP A 354 -5.50 0.03 20.66
N LEU A 355 -6.45 0.38 19.79
CA LEU A 355 -6.52 -0.17 18.43
C LEU A 355 -5.28 0.20 17.59
N ALA A 356 -4.81 1.45 17.68
CA ALA A 356 -3.62 1.88 16.97
C ALA A 356 -2.37 1.13 17.44
N VAL A 357 -2.22 0.92 18.76
CA VAL A 357 -1.13 0.12 19.35
C VAL A 357 -1.21 -1.34 18.90
N ALA A 358 -2.40 -1.94 18.92
CA ALA A 358 -2.59 -3.32 18.46
C ALA A 358 -2.22 -3.47 16.96
N ASN A 359 -2.62 -2.52 16.11
CA ASN A 359 -2.26 -2.49 14.68
C ASN A 359 -0.75 -2.32 14.48
N TYR A 360 -0.08 -1.48 15.27
CA TYR A 360 1.38 -1.35 15.23
C TYR A 360 2.06 -2.68 15.59
N ASN A 361 1.64 -3.32 16.68
CA ASN A 361 2.20 -4.60 17.10
C ASN A 361 1.98 -5.69 16.03
N GLN A 362 0.79 -5.72 15.41
CA GLN A 362 0.50 -6.64 14.31
C GLN A 362 1.41 -6.38 13.11
N ALA A 363 1.63 -5.12 12.73
CA ALA A 363 2.53 -4.77 11.62
C ALA A 363 3.97 -5.23 11.88
N VAL A 364 4.45 -5.13 13.13
CA VAL A 364 5.76 -5.64 13.54
C VAL A 364 5.84 -7.17 13.40
N LEU A 365 4.83 -7.89 13.89
CA LEU A 365 4.77 -9.35 13.78
C LEU A 365 4.74 -9.82 12.32
N ASP A 366 3.90 -9.18 11.50
CA ASP A 366 3.80 -9.49 10.08
C ASP A 366 5.13 -9.22 9.35
N ALA A 367 5.81 -8.12 9.69
CA ALA A 367 7.11 -7.80 9.13
C ALA A 367 8.18 -8.86 9.43
N LEU A 368 8.24 -9.32 10.68
CA LEU A 368 9.19 -10.36 11.10
C LEU A 368 8.88 -11.69 10.41
N ARG A 369 7.59 -12.06 10.33
CA ARG A 369 7.15 -13.26 9.60
C ARG A 369 7.54 -13.17 8.12
N ASP A 370 7.21 -12.05 7.45
CA ASP A 370 7.50 -11.86 6.03
C ASP A 370 8.99 -12.06 5.72
N VAL A 371 9.87 -11.47 6.53
CA VAL A 371 11.34 -11.64 6.36
C VAL A 371 11.74 -13.09 6.55
N ALA A 372 11.29 -13.74 7.63
CA ALA A 372 11.63 -15.13 7.93
C ALA A 372 11.17 -16.08 6.81
N ASP A 373 9.93 -15.90 6.34
CA ASP A 373 9.35 -16.71 5.27
C ASP A 373 10.13 -16.53 3.94
N GLN A 374 10.47 -15.30 3.56
CA GLN A 374 11.21 -15.05 2.32
C GLN A 374 12.67 -15.54 2.39
N VAL A 375 13.33 -15.42 3.55
CA VAL A 375 14.68 -15.96 3.76
C VAL A 375 14.68 -17.48 3.58
N ASN A 376 13.73 -18.17 4.21
CA ASN A 376 13.58 -19.61 4.08
C ASN A 376 13.26 -20.02 2.63
N ALA A 377 12.37 -19.28 1.96
CA ALA A 377 11.99 -19.52 0.58
C ALA A 377 13.19 -19.38 -0.37
N VAL A 378 13.96 -18.31 -0.27
CA VAL A 378 15.13 -18.08 -1.15
C VAL A 378 16.15 -19.23 -1.01
N ARG A 379 16.44 -19.67 0.20
CA ARG A 379 17.36 -20.80 0.45
C ARG A 379 16.84 -22.12 -0.12
N SER A 380 15.59 -22.44 0.24
CA SER A 380 14.98 -23.70 -0.19
C SER A 380 14.84 -23.78 -1.72
N LEU A 381 14.40 -22.69 -2.35
CA LEU A 381 14.27 -22.63 -3.81
C LEU A 381 15.60 -22.74 -4.54
N ALA A 382 16.69 -22.19 -3.97
CA ALA A 382 18.03 -22.36 -4.56
C ALA A 382 18.46 -23.85 -4.59
N GLN A 383 18.25 -24.57 -3.48
CA GLN A 383 18.54 -25.99 -3.40
C GLN A 383 17.64 -26.82 -4.31
N GLN A 384 16.34 -26.52 -4.35
CA GLN A 384 15.38 -27.19 -5.22
C GLN A 384 15.73 -27.00 -6.71
N ALA A 385 16.05 -25.77 -7.13
CA ALA A 385 16.44 -25.49 -8.50
C ALA A 385 17.72 -26.22 -8.92
N GLN A 386 18.72 -26.33 -8.02
CA GLN A 386 19.93 -27.09 -8.27
C GLN A 386 19.62 -28.59 -8.46
N SER A 387 18.81 -29.19 -7.58
CA SER A 387 18.38 -30.57 -7.70
C SER A 387 17.57 -30.84 -8.96
N GLN A 388 16.67 -29.89 -9.29
CA GLN A 388 15.84 -29.99 -10.49
C GLN A 388 16.65 -29.83 -11.79
N GLN A 389 17.70 -29.00 -11.78
CA GLN A 389 18.63 -28.91 -12.90
C GLN A 389 19.30 -30.26 -13.18
N GLN A 390 19.77 -30.96 -12.14
CA GLN A 390 20.35 -32.31 -12.28
C GLN A 390 19.30 -33.31 -12.83
N ALA A 391 18.04 -33.20 -12.38
CA ALA A 391 16.95 -34.02 -12.90
C ALA A 391 16.70 -33.76 -14.39
N VAL A 392 16.70 -32.50 -14.84
CA VAL A 392 16.58 -32.14 -16.27
C VAL A 392 17.73 -32.73 -17.08
N ASP A 393 18.97 -32.60 -16.60
CA ASP A 393 20.15 -33.08 -17.32
C ASP A 393 20.11 -34.61 -17.45
N THR A 394 19.73 -35.31 -16.37
CA THR A 394 19.56 -36.77 -16.37
C THR A 394 18.40 -37.20 -17.30
N ALA A 395 17.27 -36.53 -17.24
CA ALA A 395 16.12 -36.83 -18.10
C ALA A 395 16.45 -36.57 -19.59
N ARG A 396 17.22 -35.51 -19.88
CA ARG A 396 17.70 -35.22 -21.24
C ARG A 396 18.61 -36.33 -21.77
N ALA A 397 19.56 -36.79 -20.94
CA ALA A 397 20.42 -37.92 -21.29
C ALA A 397 19.60 -39.20 -21.52
N ALA A 398 18.66 -39.50 -20.63
CA ALA A 398 17.79 -40.69 -20.76
C ALA A 398 16.95 -40.64 -22.03
N HIS A 399 16.37 -39.48 -22.39
CA HIS A 399 15.62 -39.28 -23.64
C HIS A 399 16.55 -39.55 -24.86
N GLY A 400 17.75 -38.97 -24.86
CA GLY A 400 18.73 -39.20 -25.94
C GLY A 400 19.10 -40.67 -26.13
N LEU A 401 19.31 -41.40 -25.03
CA LEU A 401 19.57 -42.84 -25.07
C LEU A 401 18.36 -43.64 -25.57
N ALA A 402 17.18 -43.34 -25.13
CA ALA A 402 15.95 -43.99 -25.58
C ALA A 402 15.73 -43.78 -27.10
N GLU A 403 15.94 -42.54 -27.61
CA GLU A 403 15.87 -42.22 -29.04
C GLU A 403 16.90 -43.00 -29.85
N GLN A 404 18.17 -43.11 -29.37
CA GLN A 404 19.25 -43.86 -30.01
C GLN A 404 18.91 -45.36 -30.09
N ARG A 405 18.45 -45.97 -28.98
CA ARG A 405 18.06 -47.38 -28.92
C ARG A 405 16.86 -47.68 -29.86
N TYR A 406 15.87 -46.80 -29.85
CA TYR A 406 14.73 -46.92 -30.76
C TYR A 406 15.18 -46.81 -32.23
N ARG A 407 16.03 -45.86 -32.57
CA ARG A 407 16.60 -45.70 -33.92
C ARG A 407 17.39 -46.94 -34.36
N ALA A 408 18.16 -47.57 -33.45
CA ALA A 408 18.91 -48.80 -33.68
C ALA A 408 18.05 -50.06 -33.73
N GLY A 409 16.74 -49.99 -33.44
CA GLY A 409 15.82 -51.12 -33.44
C GLY A 409 15.87 -52.02 -32.21
N ILE A 410 16.56 -51.60 -31.15
CA ILE A 410 16.76 -52.35 -29.88
C ILE A 410 15.97 -51.74 -28.70
N GLY A 411 15.20 -50.70 -28.94
CA GLY A 411 14.31 -50.05 -27.99
C GLY A 411 12.90 -49.88 -28.49
N SER A 412 11.94 -49.70 -27.57
CA SER A 412 10.54 -49.49 -27.92
C SER A 412 10.21 -48.00 -28.10
N TYR A 413 9.18 -47.70 -28.90
CA TYR A 413 8.67 -46.33 -29.00
C TYR A 413 8.10 -45.84 -27.65
N LEU A 414 7.59 -46.73 -26.83
CA LEU A 414 7.08 -46.39 -25.49
C LEU A 414 8.17 -45.84 -24.56
N ASP A 415 9.40 -46.39 -24.67
CA ASP A 415 10.54 -45.91 -23.90
C ASP A 415 10.88 -44.45 -24.26
N VAL A 416 10.82 -44.13 -25.58
CA VAL A 416 11.01 -42.75 -26.07
C VAL A 416 9.95 -41.82 -25.50
N LEU A 417 8.65 -42.25 -25.60
CA LEU A 417 7.54 -41.42 -25.09
C LEU A 417 7.62 -41.17 -23.59
N THR A 418 8.01 -42.20 -22.82
CA THR A 418 8.14 -42.07 -21.36
C THR A 418 9.27 -41.11 -21.00
N ALA A 419 10.44 -41.28 -21.62
CA ALA A 419 11.60 -40.41 -21.39
C ALA A 419 11.34 -38.97 -21.84
N GLN A 420 10.63 -38.76 -22.97
CA GLN A 420 10.22 -37.44 -23.47
C GLN A 420 9.24 -36.75 -22.48
N SER A 421 8.26 -37.47 -21.95
CA SER A 421 7.31 -36.95 -20.97
C SER A 421 8.00 -36.52 -19.67
N THR A 422 8.95 -37.35 -19.19
CA THR A 422 9.76 -37.04 -18.00
C THR A 422 10.62 -35.81 -18.21
N LEU A 423 11.26 -35.66 -19.37
CA LEU A 423 12.07 -34.49 -19.71
C LEU A 423 11.19 -33.22 -19.77
N LEU A 424 10.04 -33.27 -20.44
CA LEU A 424 9.12 -32.14 -20.52
C LEU A 424 8.68 -31.68 -19.13
N GLN A 425 8.26 -32.62 -18.29
CA GLN A 425 7.82 -32.32 -16.92
C GLN A 425 8.98 -31.69 -16.09
N SER A 426 10.18 -32.26 -16.20
CA SER A 426 11.36 -31.75 -15.48
C SER A 426 11.73 -30.33 -15.93
N GLN A 427 11.66 -30.03 -17.23
CA GLN A 427 11.92 -28.68 -17.78
C GLN A 427 10.90 -27.66 -17.30
N GLN A 428 9.59 -28.02 -17.29
CA GLN A 428 8.54 -27.13 -16.79
C GLN A 428 8.68 -26.84 -15.29
N GLN A 429 9.04 -27.85 -14.50
CA GLN A 429 9.30 -27.69 -13.06
C GLN A 429 10.49 -26.78 -12.81
N LEU A 430 11.59 -26.92 -13.57
CA LEU A 430 12.76 -26.07 -13.45
C LEU A 430 12.42 -24.60 -13.77
N ALA A 431 11.69 -24.35 -14.86
CA ALA A 431 11.25 -23.00 -15.19
C ALA A 431 10.39 -22.38 -14.08
N GLY A 432 9.50 -23.18 -13.48
CA GLY A 432 8.69 -22.74 -12.32
C GLY A 432 9.54 -22.38 -11.10
N LEU A 433 10.54 -23.20 -10.76
CA LEU A 433 11.45 -22.94 -9.64
C LEU A 433 12.30 -21.69 -9.87
N GLN A 434 12.81 -21.48 -11.08
CA GLN A 434 13.56 -20.27 -11.44
C GLN A 434 12.72 -19.01 -11.32
N SER A 435 11.49 -19.05 -11.79
CA SER A 435 10.53 -17.93 -11.61
C SER A 435 10.28 -17.66 -10.12
N GLN A 436 10.04 -18.70 -9.32
CA GLN A 436 9.82 -18.55 -7.88
C GLN A 436 11.05 -17.99 -7.15
N GLN A 437 12.27 -18.32 -7.58
CA GLN A 437 13.50 -17.71 -7.03
C GLN A 437 13.53 -16.21 -7.25
N VAL A 438 13.27 -15.75 -8.47
CA VAL A 438 13.21 -14.30 -8.78
C VAL A 438 12.12 -13.63 -7.95
N GLN A 439 10.90 -14.19 -7.92
CA GLN A 439 9.79 -13.63 -7.17
C GLN A 439 10.07 -13.55 -5.66
N SER A 440 10.71 -14.58 -5.08
CA SER A 440 11.06 -14.59 -3.66
C SER A 440 12.15 -13.57 -3.34
N SER A 441 13.13 -13.37 -4.23
CA SER A 441 14.13 -12.31 -4.07
C SER A 441 13.51 -10.90 -4.10
N VAL A 442 12.54 -10.68 -4.97
CA VAL A 442 11.76 -9.43 -5.04
C VAL A 442 10.95 -9.20 -3.76
N ARG A 443 10.27 -10.24 -3.27
CA ARG A 443 9.51 -10.17 -2.01
C ARG A 443 10.42 -9.93 -0.80
N LEU A 444 11.62 -10.53 -0.78
CA LEU A 444 12.60 -10.29 0.28
C LEU A 444 13.08 -8.84 0.25
N SER A 445 13.36 -8.26 -0.91
CA SER A 445 13.71 -6.85 -1.03
C SER A 445 12.61 -5.95 -0.47
N LYS A 446 11.33 -6.23 -0.79
CA LYS A 446 10.18 -5.53 -0.22
C LYS A 446 10.10 -5.71 1.30
N ALA A 447 10.26 -6.95 1.81
CA ALA A 447 10.21 -7.25 3.23
C ALA A 447 11.30 -6.54 4.04
N LEU A 448 12.45 -6.29 3.42
CA LEU A 448 13.55 -5.49 3.98
C LEU A 448 13.36 -3.97 3.82
N GLY A 449 12.20 -3.53 3.31
CA GLY A 449 11.84 -2.12 3.19
C GLY A 449 12.08 -1.49 1.82
N GLY A 450 12.65 -2.23 0.84
CA GLY A 450 12.77 -1.80 -0.56
C GLY A 450 13.41 -0.42 -0.76
N GLY A 451 14.43 -0.10 0.02
CA GLY A 451 15.14 1.18 -0.07
C GLY A 451 14.45 2.38 0.60
N PHE A 452 13.40 2.15 1.38
CA PHE A 452 12.79 3.20 2.20
C PHE A 452 13.77 3.75 3.25
N GLN A 453 13.84 5.07 3.39
CA GLN A 453 14.64 5.76 4.39
C GLN A 453 13.76 6.69 5.24
N PRO A 454 13.75 6.55 6.57
CA PRO A 454 12.92 7.36 7.48
C PRO A 454 13.18 8.86 7.35
N ALA A 455 14.43 9.26 7.14
CA ALA A 455 14.84 10.66 7.00
C ALA A 455 14.13 11.41 5.86
N ASP A 456 13.59 10.70 4.87
CA ASP A 456 12.83 11.31 3.79
C ASP A 456 11.38 11.62 4.18
N ALA A 457 10.83 10.90 5.15
CA ALA A 457 9.50 11.18 5.71
C ALA A 457 9.52 12.41 6.64
N ASP A 458 10.61 12.59 7.39
CA ASP A 458 10.78 13.72 8.32
C ASP A 458 11.18 15.02 7.59
N ARG A 459 11.76 14.93 6.40
CA ARG A 459 12.23 16.08 5.60
C ARG A 459 11.18 16.65 4.64
N ALA A 460 10.03 16.02 4.47
CA ALA A 460 8.97 16.60 3.64
C ALA A 460 8.50 17.90 4.31
N PRO A 461 8.78 19.09 3.77
CA PRO A 461 8.40 20.34 4.41
C PRO A 461 6.88 20.34 4.48
N ILE A 462 6.35 20.40 5.72
CA ILE A 462 4.98 20.85 5.95
C ILE A 462 5.05 22.31 5.56
N ALA A 463 4.62 22.62 4.32
CA ALA A 463 4.81 23.92 3.71
C ALA A 463 4.32 25.02 4.66
N SER A 464 5.26 25.81 5.19
CA SER A 464 4.97 27.17 5.57
C SER A 464 4.60 27.89 4.28
N HIS A 465 3.31 28.16 4.07
CA HIS A 465 2.90 29.09 3.02
C HIS A 465 3.59 30.41 3.31
N SER A 466 4.67 30.68 2.60
CA SER A 466 5.11 32.04 2.33
C SER A 466 4.06 32.61 1.37
N ASP A 467 3.39 33.67 1.81
CA ASP A 467 2.57 34.54 1.02
C ASP A 467 3.14 34.72 -0.40
N SER A 468 2.39 34.27 -1.39
CA SER A 468 2.44 34.87 -2.71
C SER A 468 1.16 35.67 -2.89
N SER A 469 1.24 36.94 -2.46
CA SER A 469 0.48 38.04 -3.02
C SER A 469 0.52 37.96 -4.54
N HIS A 470 -0.63 37.73 -5.15
CA HIS A 470 -0.88 38.19 -6.51
C HIS A 470 -2.28 38.75 -6.60
N SER A 471 -2.24 40.04 -6.86
CA SER A 471 -3.09 41.03 -7.47
C SER A 471 -4.44 40.58 -7.99
#